data_05aca0ca38a272814f45046a1f31c64d
#
_entry.id   05aca0ca38a272814f45046a1f31c64d
#
_cell.length_a   1.000
_cell.length_b   1.000
_cell.length_c   1.000
_cell.angle_alpha   90.00
_cell.angle_beta   90.00
_cell.angle_gamma   90.00
#
_symmetry.space_group_name_H-M   'P 1'
#
loop_
_entity.id
_entity.type
_entity.pdbx_description
1 polymer ?
#
loop_
_entity_poly.entity_id
_entity_poly.type
_entity_poly.pdbx_seq_one_letter_code
_entity_poly.pdbx_strand_id
1 'polypeptide(L)'
;IDEIKTGLRLGWQGASGRYGFHRDLIVLGKALGNGFPIAVVGGSRAIMEAVTRTWISSTLATEFVSLAAADAVLQVYERENVAGHLAVVGRRLYEGLDRIASTYHTVTRAVKGIPEFCYLDCVDDAMSVRLAGGCAAQGLIFKRDAYNFVSLAHTATVVDDILQRVGDVVDSLASQLA
;
A
#
# COMPACT_ATOMS: atom_id res chain seq x y z
N ILE A 1 14.82 5.27 9.50
CA ILE A 1 13.96 4.32 8.77
C ILE A 1 12.85 5.11 8.06
N ASP A 2 12.70 4.88 6.75
CA ASP A 2 11.61 5.46 5.97
C ASP A 2 10.35 4.59 6.11
N GLU A 3 9.37 5.10 6.84
CA GLU A 3 8.05 4.49 7.04
C GLU A 3 6.95 5.26 6.27
N ILE A 4 7.32 6.03 5.23
CA ILE A 4 6.36 6.82 4.46
C ILE A 4 5.27 5.94 3.81
N LYS A 5 5.61 4.68 3.43
CA LYS A 5 4.64 3.72 2.90
C LYS A 5 4.09 2.77 3.94
N THR A 6 4.90 2.38 4.90
CA THR A 6 4.66 1.29 5.85
C THR A 6 4.10 1.77 7.18
N GLY A 7 4.39 3.00 7.56
CA GLY A 7 3.83 3.63 8.75
C GLY A 7 2.30 3.72 8.68
N LEU A 8 1.62 3.43 9.77
CA LEU A 8 0.17 3.30 9.90
C LEU A 8 -0.46 2.19 9.03
N ARG A 9 0.20 1.71 7.99
CA ARG A 9 -0.28 0.60 7.17
C ARG A 9 -0.05 -0.75 7.83
N LEU A 10 1.11 -0.95 8.43
CA LEU A 10 1.50 -2.20 9.11
C LEU A 10 1.31 -2.16 10.63
N GLY A 11 0.65 -1.16 11.13
CA GLY A 11 0.40 -0.90 12.55
C GLY A 11 0.97 0.44 12.99
N TRP A 12 0.73 0.80 14.26
CA TRP A 12 1.23 2.04 14.87
C TRP A 12 2.76 2.21 14.76
N GLN A 13 3.47 1.11 14.83
CA GLN A 13 4.93 1.11 14.77
C GLN A 13 5.47 0.81 13.36
N GLY A 14 4.59 0.68 12.36
CA GLY A 14 4.99 0.42 10.97
C GLY A 14 5.75 -0.89 10.78
N ALA A 15 6.61 -0.93 9.76
CA ALA A 15 7.50 -2.06 9.50
C ALA A 15 8.51 -2.27 10.63
N SER A 16 8.99 -1.19 11.23
CA SER A 16 9.95 -1.26 12.35
C SER A 16 9.40 -2.08 13.51
N GLY A 17 8.15 -1.85 13.91
CA GLY A 17 7.52 -2.62 14.96
C GLY A 17 7.20 -4.05 14.55
N ARG A 18 6.70 -4.24 13.32
CA ARG A 18 6.33 -5.55 12.80
C ARG A 18 7.51 -6.51 12.68
N TYR A 19 8.68 -5.99 12.27
CA TYR A 19 9.88 -6.78 12.02
C TYR A 19 10.99 -6.62 13.07
N GLY A 20 10.75 -5.84 14.12
CA GLY A 20 11.69 -5.66 15.22
C GLY A 20 12.93 -4.84 14.87
N PHE A 21 12.83 -3.89 13.93
CA PHE A 21 13.96 -3.04 13.57
C PHE A 21 14.17 -1.93 14.61
N HIS A 22 15.41 -1.78 15.06
CA HIS A 22 15.79 -0.61 15.85
C HIS A 22 15.79 0.64 14.97
N ARG A 23 15.30 1.76 15.52
CA ARG A 23 15.23 3.04 14.81
C ARG A 23 15.67 4.19 15.71
N ASP A 24 16.57 5.02 15.21
CA ASP A 24 16.95 6.27 15.82
C ASP A 24 16.06 7.42 15.34
N LEU A 25 15.78 7.44 14.03
CA LEU A 25 14.86 8.34 13.35
C LEU A 25 13.84 7.55 12.51
N ILE A 26 12.65 8.09 12.44
CA ILE A 26 11.55 7.57 11.60
C ILE A 26 11.00 8.71 10.76
N VAL A 27 10.65 8.41 9.51
CA VAL A 27 9.95 9.34 8.62
C VAL A 27 8.57 8.78 8.31
N LEU A 28 7.53 9.56 8.55
CA LEU A 28 6.13 9.25 8.26
C LEU A 28 5.57 10.22 7.22
N GLY A 29 4.57 9.77 6.46
CA GLY A 29 3.88 10.58 5.46
C GLY A 29 2.71 9.79 4.86
N LYS A 30 2.30 10.11 3.65
CA LYS A 30 1.23 9.44 2.88
C LYS A 30 -0.02 9.15 3.71
N ALA A 31 -0.15 7.94 4.28
CA ALA A 31 -1.30 7.54 5.08
C ALA A 31 -1.58 8.50 6.25
N LEU A 32 -0.55 9.12 6.83
CA LEU A 32 -0.70 10.08 7.91
C LEU A 32 -1.59 11.27 7.52
N GLY A 33 -1.41 11.80 6.31
CA GLY A 33 -2.22 12.92 5.80
C GLY A 33 -3.40 12.49 4.93
N ASN A 34 -3.43 11.21 4.52
CA ASN A 34 -4.47 10.61 3.67
C ASN A 34 -4.86 11.48 2.45
N GLY A 35 -3.84 11.99 1.75
CA GLY A 35 -3.99 12.86 0.58
C GLY A 35 -3.56 14.31 0.80
N PHE A 36 -3.47 14.75 2.05
CA PHE A 36 -2.94 16.09 2.38
C PHE A 36 -1.40 16.06 2.49
N PRO A 37 -0.72 17.18 2.11
CA PRO A 37 0.72 17.24 2.01
C PRO A 37 1.39 17.40 3.39
N ILE A 38 1.52 16.31 4.13
CA ILE A 38 2.20 16.28 5.43
C ILE A 38 3.23 15.14 5.47
N ALA A 39 4.38 15.44 6.05
CA ALA A 39 5.37 14.46 6.46
C ALA A 39 5.94 14.83 7.83
N VAL A 40 6.36 13.83 8.58
CA VAL A 40 6.87 13.97 9.93
C VAL A 40 8.18 13.20 10.06
N VAL A 41 9.16 13.82 10.69
CA VAL A 41 10.37 13.17 11.18
C VAL A 41 10.28 13.11 12.69
N GLY A 42 10.45 11.93 13.25
CA GLY A 42 10.44 11.69 14.68
C GLY A 42 11.62 10.82 15.11
N GLY A 43 11.97 10.86 16.40
CA GLY A 43 13.06 10.07 16.91
C GLY A 43 13.28 10.24 18.41
N SER A 44 14.40 9.73 18.91
CA SER A 44 14.77 9.92 20.31
C SER A 44 14.97 11.43 20.62
N ARG A 45 14.64 11.83 21.84
CA ARG A 45 14.82 13.22 22.30
C ARG A 45 16.23 13.75 22.02
N ALA A 46 17.25 12.96 22.33
CA ALA A 46 18.65 13.34 22.17
C ALA A 46 19.00 13.70 20.70
N ILE A 47 18.45 12.98 19.74
CA ILE A 47 18.65 13.25 18.30
C ILE A 47 17.78 14.43 17.87
N MET A 48 16.50 14.47 18.27
CA MET A 48 15.59 15.53 17.86
C MET A 48 15.98 16.91 18.42
N GLU A 49 16.66 17.00 19.56
CA GLU A 49 17.22 18.25 20.09
C GLU A 49 18.28 18.87 19.16
N ALA A 50 18.88 18.10 18.25
CA ALA A 50 19.78 18.65 17.24
C ALA A 50 19.09 19.64 16.27
N VAL A 51 17.77 19.57 16.13
CA VAL A 51 16.98 20.51 15.31
C VAL A 51 17.19 21.96 15.73
N THR A 52 17.39 22.21 17.03
CA THR A 52 17.65 23.56 17.54
C THR A 52 19.00 24.14 17.09
N ARG A 53 19.90 23.31 16.59
CA ARG A 53 21.26 23.68 16.15
C ARG A 53 21.40 23.66 14.62
N THR A 54 20.33 23.35 13.90
CA THR A 54 20.30 23.27 12.44
C THR A 54 19.20 24.16 11.89
N TRP A 55 19.41 24.68 10.68
CA TRP A 55 18.39 25.43 9.99
C TRP A 55 17.47 24.43 9.25
N ILE A 56 16.28 24.21 9.81
CA ILE A 56 15.21 23.43 9.16
C ILE A 56 14.02 24.34 8.97
N SER A 57 13.64 24.57 7.72
CA SER A 57 12.50 25.40 7.35
C SER A 57 11.74 24.77 6.19
N SER A 58 10.42 24.88 6.24
CA SER A 58 9.52 24.49 5.16
C SER A 58 8.32 25.43 5.17
N THR A 59 7.92 25.89 4.00
CA THR A 59 6.75 26.76 3.87
C THR A 59 5.47 26.10 4.41
N LEU A 60 5.37 24.78 4.31
CA LEU A 60 4.21 24.00 4.76
C LEU A 60 4.35 23.37 6.15
N ALA A 61 5.44 23.69 6.90
CA ALA A 61 5.69 23.06 8.20
C ALA A 61 4.57 23.27 9.24
N THR A 62 3.80 24.35 9.09
CA THR A 62 2.70 24.73 10.00
C THR A 62 1.37 24.90 9.27
N GLU A 63 1.18 24.21 8.14
CA GLU A 63 -0.06 24.27 7.38
C GLU A 63 -1.16 23.53 8.15
N PHE A 64 -2.18 24.26 8.59
CA PHE A 64 -3.19 23.78 9.55
C PHE A 64 -4.14 22.73 8.97
N VAL A 65 -4.44 22.78 7.68
CA VAL A 65 -5.39 21.83 7.07
C VAL A 65 -4.79 20.43 7.06
N SER A 66 -3.51 20.30 6.70
CA SER A 66 -2.80 19.02 6.74
C SER A 66 -2.63 18.49 8.16
N LEU A 67 -2.41 19.38 9.15
CA LEU A 67 -2.37 18.98 10.56
C LEU A 67 -3.73 18.46 11.04
N ALA A 68 -4.82 19.16 10.70
CA ALA A 68 -6.18 18.70 11.02
C ALA A 68 -6.53 17.37 10.32
N ALA A 69 -6.07 17.18 9.08
CA ALA A 69 -6.25 15.91 8.38
C ALA A 69 -5.49 14.77 9.06
N ALA A 70 -4.24 15.02 9.48
CA ALA A 70 -3.45 14.04 10.22
C ALA A 70 -4.08 13.68 11.56
N ASP A 71 -4.60 14.67 12.29
CA ASP A 71 -5.31 14.44 13.56
C ASP A 71 -6.55 13.57 13.34
N ALA A 72 -7.36 13.87 12.32
CA ALA A 72 -8.53 13.05 11.96
C ALA A 72 -8.16 11.60 11.60
N VAL A 73 -7.07 11.40 10.87
CA VAL A 73 -6.56 10.06 10.54
C VAL A 73 -6.17 9.32 11.82
N LEU A 74 -5.45 9.95 12.73
CA LEU A 74 -5.05 9.33 13.99
C LEU A 74 -6.25 8.98 14.87
N GLN A 75 -7.27 9.84 14.93
CA GLN A 75 -8.52 9.54 15.65
C GLN A 75 -9.27 8.34 15.06
N VAL A 76 -9.32 8.19 13.73
CA VAL A 76 -9.88 6.99 13.09
C VAL A 76 -9.05 5.77 13.47
N TYR A 77 -7.74 5.89 13.42
CA TYR A 77 -6.82 4.81 13.72
C TYR A 77 -6.89 4.34 15.19
N GLU A 78 -7.21 5.25 16.12
CA GLU A 78 -7.45 4.93 17.54
C GLU A 78 -8.78 4.21 17.77
N ARG A 79 -9.83 4.60 17.03
CA ARG A 79 -11.17 4.03 17.20
C ARG A 79 -11.36 2.70 16.49
N GLU A 80 -10.62 2.49 15.40
CA GLU A 80 -10.82 1.36 14.50
C GLU A 80 -9.54 0.52 14.38
N ASN A 81 -9.71 -0.78 14.26
CA ASN A 81 -8.57 -1.68 14.02
C ASN A 81 -8.13 -1.63 12.55
N VAL A 82 -7.66 -0.45 12.11
CA VAL A 82 -7.28 -0.20 10.70
C VAL A 82 -6.24 -1.21 10.22
N ALA A 83 -5.14 -1.38 10.94
CA ALA A 83 -4.07 -2.30 10.53
C ALA A 83 -4.55 -3.76 10.46
N GLY A 84 -5.38 -4.18 11.41
CA GLY A 84 -5.99 -5.51 11.38
C GLY A 84 -6.90 -5.72 10.18
N HIS A 85 -7.74 -4.72 9.85
CA HIS A 85 -8.56 -4.75 8.64
C HIS A 85 -7.70 -4.88 7.37
N LEU A 86 -6.68 -4.03 7.22
CA LEU A 86 -5.78 -4.07 6.07
C LEU A 86 -5.07 -5.41 5.93
N ALA A 87 -4.65 -6.02 7.04
CA ALA A 87 -4.02 -7.34 7.04
C ALA A 87 -4.99 -8.43 6.58
N VAL A 88 -6.26 -8.40 7.00
CA VAL A 88 -7.28 -9.39 6.63
C VAL A 88 -7.65 -9.27 5.15
N VAL A 89 -8.06 -8.09 4.70
CA VAL A 89 -8.47 -7.90 3.30
C VAL A 89 -7.29 -8.01 2.33
N GLY A 90 -6.11 -7.57 2.76
CA GLY A 90 -4.88 -7.72 2.00
C GLY A 90 -4.46 -9.18 1.84
N ARG A 91 -4.56 -9.99 2.88
CA ARG A 91 -4.30 -11.44 2.80
C ARG A 91 -5.25 -12.12 1.81
N ARG A 92 -6.54 -11.79 1.86
CA ARG A 92 -7.54 -12.32 0.91
C ARG A 92 -7.16 -11.97 -0.53
N LEU A 93 -6.77 -10.71 -0.78
CA LEU A 93 -6.31 -10.27 -2.10
C LEU A 93 -5.04 -11.02 -2.53
N TYR A 94 -4.04 -11.06 -1.68
CA TYR A 94 -2.75 -11.71 -1.94
C TYR A 94 -2.93 -13.19 -2.31
N GLU A 95 -3.65 -13.95 -1.47
CA GLU A 95 -3.91 -15.37 -1.69
C GLU A 95 -4.75 -15.63 -2.95
N GLY A 96 -5.69 -14.72 -3.27
CA GLY A 96 -6.47 -14.81 -4.51
C GLY A 96 -5.62 -14.57 -5.75
N LEU A 97 -4.76 -13.56 -5.73
CA LEU A 97 -3.81 -13.30 -6.80
C LEU A 97 -2.77 -14.41 -6.94
N ASP A 98 -2.33 -15.01 -5.84
CA ASP A 98 -1.38 -16.12 -5.86
C ASP A 98 -1.98 -17.38 -6.51
N ARG A 99 -3.26 -17.66 -6.26
CA ARG A 99 -3.98 -18.72 -6.99
C ARG A 99 -4.05 -18.44 -8.49
N ILE A 100 -4.34 -17.18 -8.90
CA ILE A 100 -4.34 -16.78 -10.31
C ILE A 100 -2.94 -16.98 -10.90
N ALA A 101 -1.89 -16.51 -10.23
CA ALA A 101 -0.51 -16.65 -10.69
C ALA A 101 -0.10 -18.12 -10.83
N SER A 102 -0.51 -18.97 -9.89
CA SER A 102 -0.22 -20.40 -9.91
C SER A 102 -0.98 -21.17 -11.01
N THR A 103 -2.08 -20.61 -11.53
CA THR A 103 -2.88 -21.23 -12.58
C THR A 103 -2.43 -20.81 -13.97
N TYR A 104 -2.00 -19.55 -14.15
CA TYR A 104 -1.79 -18.95 -15.47
C TYR A 104 -0.31 -18.55 -15.69
N HIS A 105 0.59 -19.52 -15.66
CA HIS A 105 2.05 -19.31 -15.79
C HIS A 105 2.49 -18.68 -17.13
N THR A 106 1.64 -18.73 -18.16
CA THR A 106 1.87 -18.08 -19.46
C THR A 106 1.66 -16.57 -19.39
N VAL A 107 0.94 -16.06 -18.37
CA VAL A 107 0.60 -14.65 -18.19
C VAL A 107 1.36 -14.05 -16.99
N THR A 108 1.43 -14.79 -15.88
CA THR A 108 1.97 -14.30 -14.61
C THR A 108 3.00 -15.27 -14.04
N ARG A 109 4.01 -14.74 -13.32
CA ARG A 109 5.04 -15.53 -12.63
C ARG A 109 4.73 -15.75 -11.17
N ALA A 110 4.34 -14.68 -10.46
CA ALA A 110 4.15 -14.71 -9.01
C ALA A 110 3.40 -13.46 -8.51
N VAL A 111 3.01 -13.47 -7.25
CA VAL A 111 2.67 -12.25 -6.51
C VAL A 111 3.90 -11.74 -5.79
N LYS A 112 4.16 -10.45 -5.89
CA LYS A 112 5.27 -9.75 -5.21
C LYS A 112 4.73 -8.78 -4.18
N GLY A 113 5.46 -8.60 -3.08
CA GLY A 113 5.10 -7.69 -2.00
C GLY A 113 4.60 -8.42 -0.76
N ILE A 114 3.74 -7.75 -0.01
CA ILE A 114 3.11 -8.28 1.21
C ILE A 114 1.59 -8.09 1.13
N PRO A 115 0.81 -8.75 1.98
CA PRO A 115 -0.65 -8.67 1.93
C PRO A 115 -1.24 -7.26 1.82
N GLU A 116 -0.73 -6.30 2.56
CA GLU A 116 -1.25 -4.94 2.59
C GLU A 116 -0.93 -4.12 1.33
N PHE A 117 0.03 -4.56 0.53
CA PHE A 117 0.37 -4.00 -0.78
C PHE A 117 1.17 -5.00 -1.62
N CYS A 118 0.60 -5.40 -2.73
CA CYS A 118 1.17 -6.41 -3.63
C CYS A 118 0.88 -6.10 -5.09
N TYR A 119 1.51 -6.84 -6.00
CA TYR A 119 1.24 -6.80 -7.43
C TYR A 119 1.47 -8.17 -8.07
N LEU A 120 0.85 -8.38 -9.23
CA LEU A 120 1.14 -9.52 -10.09
C LEU A 120 2.38 -9.23 -10.93
N ASP A 121 3.40 -10.08 -10.80
CA ASP A 121 4.58 -10.09 -11.65
C ASP A 121 4.24 -10.85 -12.93
N CYS A 122 4.12 -10.14 -14.05
CA CYS A 122 3.82 -10.73 -15.35
C CYS A 122 5.07 -11.33 -16.00
N VAL A 123 4.87 -12.19 -17.00
CA VAL A 123 5.98 -12.85 -17.72
C VAL A 123 6.87 -11.86 -18.47
N ASP A 124 6.32 -10.71 -18.90
CA ASP A 124 7.04 -9.59 -19.51
C ASP A 124 6.25 -8.29 -19.41
N ASP A 125 6.89 -7.19 -19.82
CA ASP A 125 6.30 -5.85 -19.82
C ASP A 125 5.06 -5.73 -20.74
N ALA A 126 5.06 -6.39 -21.89
CA ALA A 126 3.95 -6.35 -22.82
C ALA A 126 2.71 -7.00 -22.20
N MET A 127 2.89 -8.11 -21.49
CA MET A 127 1.82 -8.79 -20.76
C MET A 127 1.31 -7.92 -19.60
N SER A 128 2.19 -7.26 -18.90
CA SER A 128 1.85 -6.32 -17.82
C SER A 128 0.98 -5.15 -18.33
N VAL A 129 1.30 -4.61 -19.51
CA VAL A 129 0.46 -3.59 -20.19
C VAL A 129 -0.91 -4.14 -20.55
N ARG A 130 -0.97 -5.34 -21.14
CA ARG A 130 -2.23 -5.98 -21.54
C ARG A 130 -3.12 -6.28 -20.34
N LEU A 131 -2.55 -6.79 -19.24
CA LEU A 131 -3.27 -7.03 -17.98
C LEU A 131 -3.87 -5.73 -17.44
N ALA A 132 -3.07 -4.68 -17.31
CA ALA A 132 -3.55 -3.39 -16.79
C ALA A 132 -4.64 -2.77 -17.69
N GLY A 133 -4.49 -2.87 -19.01
CA GLY A 133 -5.49 -2.41 -19.99
C GLY A 133 -6.79 -3.20 -19.92
N GLY A 134 -6.70 -4.53 -19.81
CA GLY A 134 -7.86 -5.40 -19.62
C GLY A 134 -8.62 -5.13 -18.33
N CYS A 135 -7.89 -4.95 -17.22
CA CYS A 135 -8.48 -4.54 -15.94
C CYS A 135 -9.19 -3.18 -16.05
N ALA A 136 -8.54 -2.19 -16.69
CA ALA A 136 -9.12 -0.86 -16.88
C ALA A 136 -10.40 -0.90 -17.74
N ALA A 137 -10.45 -1.74 -18.78
CA ALA A 137 -11.65 -1.96 -19.58
C ALA A 137 -12.82 -2.53 -18.78
N GLN A 138 -12.53 -3.25 -17.70
CA GLN A 138 -13.53 -3.75 -16.74
C GLN A 138 -13.79 -2.77 -15.57
N GLY A 139 -13.28 -1.52 -15.64
CA GLY A 139 -13.46 -0.52 -14.60
C GLY A 139 -12.59 -0.72 -13.36
N LEU A 140 -11.54 -1.53 -13.45
CA LEU A 140 -10.60 -1.79 -12.37
C LEU A 140 -9.25 -1.14 -12.65
N ILE A 141 -8.86 -0.16 -11.84
CA ILE A 141 -7.52 0.43 -11.90
C ILE A 141 -6.56 -0.50 -11.16
N PHE A 142 -5.85 -1.34 -11.92
CA PHE A 142 -4.86 -2.27 -11.41
C PHE A 142 -3.47 -1.83 -11.87
N LYS A 143 -2.57 -1.59 -10.91
CA LYS A 143 -1.25 -1.07 -11.22
C LYS A 143 -0.35 -2.14 -11.82
N ARG A 144 0.33 -1.74 -12.88
CA ARG A 144 1.38 -2.47 -13.55
C ARG A 144 2.71 -2.28 -12.81
N ASP A 145 3.44 -3.34 -12.58
CA ASP A 145 4.83 -3.34 -12.05
C ASP A 145 5.03 -2.50 -10.78
N ALA A 146 3.96 -2.27 -10.04
CA ALA A 146 3.96 -1.51 -8.81
C ALA A 146 2.86 -2.00 -7.88
N TYR A 147 3.01 -1.73 -6.58
CA TYR A 147 2.09 -2.18 -5.56
C TYR A 147 0.69 -1.60 -5.71
N ASN A 148 -0.31 -2.47 -5.64
CA ASN A 148 -1.69 -2.16 -5.37
C ASN A 148 -1.90 -2.18 -3.86
N PHE A 149 -2.54 -1.15 -3.32
CA PHE A 149 -2.70 -0.96 -1.89
C PHE A 149 -4.15 -1.18 -1.49
N VAL A 150 -4.39 -2.04 -0.51
CA VAL A 150 -5.71 -2.13 0.12
C VAL A 150 -5.95 -0.94 1.07
N SER A 151 -7.21 -0.62 1.33
CA SER A 151 -7.64 0.47 2.21
C SER A 151 -8.86 0.05 3.01
N LEU A 152 -9.34 0.89 3.93
CA LEU A 152 -10.59 0.63 4.68
C LEU A 152 -11.82 0.49 3.78
N ALA A 153 -11.80 1.06 2.57
CA ALA A 153 -12.90 0.92 1.61
C ALA A 153 -12.96 -0.48 0.97
N HIS A 154 -11.90 -1.28 1.05
CA HIS A 154 -11.88 -2.63 0.54
C HIS A 154 -12.53 -3.58 1.56
N THR A 155 -13.79 -3.96 1.30
CA THR A 155 -14.45 -5.05 2.03
C THR A 155 -14.08 -6.41 1.40
N ALA A 156 -14.43 -7.52 2.07
CA ALA A 156 -14.25 -8.85 1.49
C ALA A 156 -14.95 -8.98 0.13
N THR A 157 -16.18 -8.46 0.00
CA THR A 157 -16.96 -8.48 -1.25
C THR A 157 -16.27 -7.69 -2.36
N VAL A 158 -15.71 -6.51 -2.04
CA VAL A 158 -14.95 -5.70 -3.02
C VAL A 158 -13.70 -6.43 -3.47
N VAL A 159 -12.99 -7.10 -2.55
CA VAL A 159 -11.81 -7.90 -2.90
C VAL A 159 -12.18 -9.09 -3.78
N ASP A 160 -13.31 -9.75 -3.52
CA ASP A 160 -13.79 -10.86 -4.35
C ASP A 160 -14.13 -10.41 -5.77
N ASP A 161 -14.80 -9.25 -5.92
CA ASP A 161 -15.09 -8.65 -7.23
C ASP A 161 -13.79 -8.29 -7.98
N ILE A 162 -12.79 -7.72 -7.28
CA ILE A 162 -11.47 -7.45 -7.86
C ILE A 162 -10.83 -8.75 -8.37
N LEU A 163 -10.81 -9.79 -7.55
CA LEU A 163 -10.20 -11.08 -7.91
C LEU A 163 -10.91 -11.74 -9.09
N GLN A 164 -12.24 -11.66 -9.16
CA GLN A 164 -13.01 -12.17 -10.29
C GLN A 164 -12.60 -11.46 -11.58
N ARG A 165 -12.62 -10.11 -11.60
CA ARG A 165 -12.26 -9.31 -12.80
C ARG A 165 -10.81 -9.54 -13.24
N VAL A 166 -9.88 -9.58 -12.30
CA VAL A 166 -8.47 -9.89 -12.61
C VAL A 166 -8.36 -11.30 -13.19
N GLY A 167 -9.06 -12.27 -12.61
CA GLY A 167 -9.10 -13.65 -13.09
C GLY A 167 -9.63 -13.75 -14.53
N ASP A 168 -10.75 -13.09 -14.83
CA ASP A 168 -11.36 -13.06 -16.16
C ASP A 168 -10.42 -12.46 -17.21
N VAL A 169 -9.71 -11.38 -16.85
CA VAL A 169 -8.71 -10.76 -17.73
C VAL A 169 -7.54 -11.70 -17.97
N VAL A 170 -6.99 -12.31 -16.93
CA VAL A 170 -5.85 -13.24 -17.05
C VAL A 170 -6.24 -14.48 -17.87
N ASP A 171 -7.42 -15.05 -17.65
CA ASP A 171 -7.93 -16.18 -18.44
C ASP A 171 -8.07 -15.83 -19.93
N SER A 172 -8.64 -14.67 -20.24
CA SER A 172 -8.74 -14.15 -21.62
C SER A 172 -7.37 -13.97 -22.26
N LEU A 173 -6.39 -13.46 -21.51
CA LEU A 173 -5.02 -13.26 -22.01
C LEU A 173 -4.33 -14.62 -22.27
N ALA A 174 -4.50 -15.60 -21.38
CA ALA A 174 -3.95 -16.94 -21.54
C ALA A 174 -4.55 -17.65 -22.76
N SER A 175 -5.86 -17.54 -22.96
CA SER A 175 -6.57 -18.12 -24.12
C SER A 175 -6.11 -17.57 -25.46
N GLN A 176 -5.57 -16.34 -25.52
CA GLN A 176 -5.03 -15.74 -26.73
C GLN A 176 -3.59 -16.21 -27.05
N LEU A 177 -2.95 -16.93 -26.15
CA LEU A 177 -1.60 -17.47 -26.30
C LEU A 177 -1.61 -18.97 -26.62
N ALA A 178 -2.75 -19.63 -26.47
CA ALA A 178 -2.95 -21.04 -26.77
C ALA A 178 -3.23 -21.26 -28.25
#